data_adcd50a0111f371d39131e8f420051fd
#
_entry.id   adcd50a0111f371d39131e8f420051fd
#
_cell.length_a   1.000
_cell.length_b   1.000
_cell.length_c   1.000
_cell.angle_alpha   90.00
_cell.angle_beta   90.00
_cell.angle_gamma   90.00
#
_symmetry.space_group_name_H-M   'P 1'
#
loop_
_entity.id
_entity.type
_entity.pdbx_description
1 polymer ?
#
loop_
_entity_poly.entity_id
_entity_poly.type
_entity_poly.pdbx_seq_one_letter_code
_entity_poly.pdbx_strand_id
1 'polypeptide(L)'
;LHVNSVTASHYALDSHAARKRETGRAHLDGFISYPTAVYTVPLGVILPRNVENLLLPVPVSGSHIGFSTLRMEPCWMALGQAAGIAASLAIDHKVPVQDVDMSRLQDLLVDQKATLIYFRDLRPEDPNFRLAQYMGLRGYLPEWNANLHGAIDEGTLQEWSALCGFKPKATPGKTSRLEVLTMIYKRLCQ
;
A
#
# COMPACT_ATOMS: atom_id res chain seq x y z
N LEU A 1 5.28 -0.62 5.42
CA LEU A 1 5.15 -0.63 3.96
C LEU A 1 5.04 -2.07 3.45
N HIS A 2 3.98 -2.36 2.67
CA HIS A 2 3.79 -3.64 1.98
C HIS A 2 3.92 -3.43 0.48
N VAL A 3 4.86 -4.13 -0.17
CA VAL A 3 5.05 -4.06 -1.63
C VAL A 3 3.79 -4.54 -2.38
N ASN A 4 3.03 -5.48 -1.80
CA ASN A 4 1.76 -5.98 -2.32
C ASN A 4 0.55 -5.15 -1.88
N SER A 5 0.72 -3.85 -1.63
CA SER A 5 -0.36 -2.96 -1.26
C SER A 5 -1.39 -2.81 -2.37
N VAL A 6 -2.66 -2.77 -1.99
CA VAL A 6 -3.80 -2.48 -2.88
C VAL A 6 -4.57 -1.25 -2.44
N THR A 7 -4.29 -0.72 -1.24
CA THR A 7 -4.81 0.56 -0.75
C THR A 7 -3.98 1.05 0.45
N ALA A 8 -4.21 2.29 0.85
CA ALA A 8 -3.69 2.87 2.09
C ALA A 8 -4.85 3.14 3.07
N SER A 9 -4.58 3.03 4.36
CA SER A 9 -5.53 3.36 5.43
C SER A 9 -4.82 4.06 6.59
N HIS A 10 -5.60 4.72 7.47
CA HIS A 10 -5.06 5.43 8.64
C HIS A 10 -6.03 5.47 9.82
N TYR A 11 -7.10 4.68 9.78
CA TYR A 11 -8.02 4.66 10.92
C TYR A 11 -7.31 4.17 12.18
N ALA A 12 -7.57 4.84 13.30
CA ALA A 12 -6.97 4.47 14.59
C ALA A 12 -7.27 3.02 14.95
N LEU A 13 -6.38 2.41 15.70
CA LEU A 13 -6.73 1.18 16.44
C LEU A 13 -7.85 1.54 17.39
N ASP A 14 -9.02 0.94 17.20
CA ASP A 14 -10.21 1.16 18.00
C ASP A 14 -10.85 -0.19 18.33
N SER A 15 -10.26 -0.84 19.32
CA SER A 15 -10.60 -2.20 19.72
C SER A 15 -11.32 -2.19 21.06
N HIS A 16 -12.50 -2.81 21.10
CA HIS A 16 -13.34 -2.96 22.29
C HIS A 16 -13.34 -4.38 22.78
N ALA A 17 -13.66 -4.57 24.07
CA ALA A 17 -13.83 -5.92 24.64
C ALA A 17 -14.90 -6.71 23.87
N ALA A 18 -14.53 -7.89 23.38
CA ALA A 18 -15.40 -8.71 22.55
C ALA A 18 -16.37 -9.60 23.34
N ARG A 19 -16.16 -9.74 24.64
CA ARG A 19 -16.93 -10.67 25.50
C ARG A 19 -17.43 -9.98 26.75
N LYS A 20 -18.55 -10.49 27.27
CA LYS A 20 -19.02 -10.15 28.62
C LYS A 20 -18.06 -10.71 29.66
N ARG A 21 -17.95 -10.03 30.79
CA ARG A 21 -17.13 -10.44 31.91
C ARG A 21 -17.56 -11.83 32.41
N GLU A 22 -16.61 -12.76 32.53
CA GLU A 22 -16.81 -14.11 33.05
C GLU A 22 -15.99 -14.28 34.32
N THR A 23 -16.61 -14.77 35.38
CA THR A 23 -15.91 -15.01 36.67
C THR A 23 -14.79 -16.03 36.50
N GLY A 24 -13.60 -15.72 37.04
CA GLY A 24 -12.44 -16.61 36.99
C GLY A 24 -11.63 -16.59 35.70
N ARG A 25 -11.96 -15.72 34.73
CA ARG A 25 -11.16 -15.53 33.54
C ARG A 25 -10.51 -14.15 33.51
N ALA A 26 -9.30 -14.08 32.97
CA ALA A 26 -8.71 -12.78 32.58
C ALA A 26 -9.62 -12.12 31.55
N HIS A 27 -10.07 -10.93 31.84
CA HIS A 27 -10.98 -10.17 30.97
C HIS A 27 -10.27 -9.02 30.28
N LEU A 28 -10.53 -8.91 29.00
CA LEU A 28 -10.23 -7.70 28.25
C LEU A 28 -11.40 -6.72 28.46
N ASP A 29 -11.44 -6.09 29.62
CA ASP A 29 -12.37 -5.00 29.90
C ASP A 29 -11.88 -3.70 29.25
N GLY A 30 -12.82 -2.86 28.78
CA GLY A 30 -12.50 -1.56 28.24
C GLY A 30 -12.21 -1.56 26.74
N PHE A 31 -11.41 -0.60 26.33
CA PHE A 31 -11.06 -0.40 24.91
C PHE A 31 -9.61 0.07 24.77
N ILE A 32 -9.05 -0.14 23.58
CA ILE A 32 -7.79 0.44 23.15
C ILE A 32 -8.13 1.41 22.02
N SER A 33 -7.78 2.68 22.19
CA SER A 33 -7.84 3.67 21.13
C SER A 33 -6.45 4.27 20.97
N TYR A 34 -5.83 4.05 19.80
CA TYR A 34 -4.48 4.50 19.53
C TYR A 34 -4.37 5.00 18.09
N PRO A 35 -3.91 6.25 17.86
CA PRO A 35 -3.77 6.77 16.50
C PRO A 35 -2.73 5.97 15.72
N THR A 36 -3.03 5.68 14.46
CA THR A 36 -2.08 5.06 13.54
C THR A 36 -1.48 6.11 12.61
N ALA A 37 -0.25 5.88 12.19
CA ALA A 37 0.26 6.50 10.97
C ALA A 37 -0.51 5.95 9.75
N VAL A 38 -0.44 6.62 8.60
CA VAL A 38 -0.94 6.02 7.36
C VAL A 38 -0.12 4.78 7.04
N TYR A 39 -0.78 3.69 6.70
CA TYR A 39 -0.16 2.40 6.41
C TYR A 39 -0.73 1.81 5.11
N THR A 40 0.04 0.93 4.49
CA THR A 40 -0.36 0.20 3.29
C THR A 40 -1.10 -1.08 3.65
N VAL A 41 -2.12 -1.44 2.88
CA VAL A 41 -2.96 -2.63 3.09
C VAL A 41 -2.71 -3.63 1.95
N PRO A 42 -2.13 -4.81 2.23
CA PRO A 42 -1.81 -5.79 1.19
C PRO A 42 -3.04 -6.58 0.73
N LEU A 43 -3.00 -7.08 -0.50
CA LEU A 43 -4.06 -7.95 -1.07
C LEU A 43 -4.39 -9.15 -0.17
N GLY A 44 -3.39 -9.69 0.52
CA GLY A 44 -3.54 -10.87 1.38
C GLY A 44 -4.60 -10.76 2.48
N VAL A 45 -5.00 -9.54 2.87
CA VAL A 45 -6.04 -9.36 3.91
C VAL A 45 -7.43 -9.77 3.41
N ILE A 46 -7.65 -9.85 2.10
CA ILE A 46 -8.93 -10.26 1.49
C ILE A 46 -8.89 -11.68 0.90
N LEU A 47 -7.75 -12.38 1.01
CA LEU A 47 -7.56 -13.73 0.50
C LEU A 47 -7.65 -14.76 1.65
N PRO A 48 -8.66 -15.62 1.72
CA PRO A 48 -8.72 -16.69 2.71
C PRO A 48 -7.66 -17.76 2.41
N ARG A 49 -7.08 -18.36 3.47
CA ARG A 49 -5.94 -19.29 3.33
C ARG A 49 -6.26 -20.63 2.68
N ASN A 50 -7.45 -21.16 2.90
CA ASN A 50 -7.81 -22.55 2.55
C ASN A 50 -8.96 -22.64 1.54
N VAL A 51 -9.26 -21.54 0.84
CA VAL A 51 -10.32 -21.48 -0.16
C VAL A 51 -9.77 -20.75 -1.38
N GLU A 52 -9.75 -21.43 -2.50
CA GLU A 52 -9.35 -20.83 -3.76
C GLU A 52 -10.48 -19.99 -4.38
N ASN A 53 -10.10 -18.99 -5.14
CA ASN A 53 -11.02 -18.15 -5.93
C ASN A 53 -12.10 -17.44 -5.10
N LEU A 54 -11.80 -17.12 -3.83
CA LEU A 54 -12.67 -16.32 -2.97
C LEU A 54 -11.94 -15.04 -2.52
N LEU A 55 -12.65 -13.92 -2.63
CA LEU A 55 -12.20 -12.59 -2.19
C LEU A 55 -13.19 -12.03 -1.17
N LEU A 56 -12.69 -11.60 -0.02
CA LEU A 56 -13.49 -11.16 1.13
C LEU A 56 -13.11 -9.71 1.54
N PRO A 57 -13.59 -8.69 0.82
CA PRO A 57 -13.17 -7.30 1.07
C PRO A 57 -13.75 -6.67 2.34
N VAL A 58 -14.77 -7.26 2.96
CA VAL A 58 -15.40 -6.77 4.19
C VAL A 58 -14.96 -7.56 5.41
N PRO A 59 -15.12 -8.90 5.47
CA PRO A 59 -14.62 -9.70 6.57
C PRO A 59 -13.12 -9.99 6.39
N VAL A 60 -12.32 -8.91 6.37
CA VAL A 60 -10.88 -8.99 6.12
C VAL A 60 -10.15 -9.82 7.17
N SER A 61 -9.07 -10.48 6.75
CA SER A 61 -8.20 -11.25 7.62
C SER A 61 -7.34 -10.32 8.47
N GLY A 62 -7.38 -10.52 9.77
CA GLY A 62 -6.58 -9.75 10.74
C GLY A 62 -6.77 -10.26 12.15
N SER A 63 -5.86 -9.91 13.05
CA SER A 63 -6.09 -10.08 14.49
C SER A 63 -7.27 -9.20 14.92
N HIS A 64 -7.83 -9.44 16.11
CA HIS A 64 -8.89 -8.59 16.66
C HIS A 64 -8.50 -7.10 16.67
N ILE A 65 -7.27 -6.79 17.07
CA ILE A 65 -6.74 -5.42 17.05
C ILE A 65 -6.50 -4.94 15.61
N GLY A 66 -5.91 -5.76 14.74
CA GLY A 66 -5.68 -5.41 13.34
C GLY A 66 -6.99 -5.15 12.59
N PHE A 67 -8.03 -5.93 12.83
CA PHE A 67 -9.35 -5.70 12.25
C PHE A 67 -9.93 -4.35 12.68
N SER A 68 -9.67 -3.90 13.91
CA SER A 68 -10.22 -2.65 14.45
C SER A 68 -9.83 -1.41 13.63
N THR A 69 -8.70 -1.43 12.94
CA THR A 69 -8.24 -0.35 12.05
C THR A 69 -8.64 -0.57 10.58
N LEU A 70 -8.95 -1.80 10.16
CA LEU A 70 -9.34 -2.14 8.79
C LEU A 70 -10.86 -2.16 8.57
N ARG A 71 -11.67 -2.03 9.63
CA ARG A 71 -13.12 -2.21 9.63
C ARG A 71 -13.95 -1.05 9.11
N MET A 72 -13.31 0.01 8.61
CA MET A 72 -14.02 1.19 8.12
C MET A 72 -14.43 1.04 6.66
N GLU A 73 -15.63 1.49 6.34
CA GLU A 73 -16.25 1.35 5.02
C GLU A 73 -15.40 1.92 3.88
N PRO A 74 -14.74 3.08 3.99
CA PRO A 74 -13.86 3.56 2.92
C PRO A 74 -12.72 2.59 2.59
N CYS A 75 -12.16 1.91 3.60
CA CYS A 75 -11.15 0.89 3.39
C CYS A 75 -11.74 -0.34 2.66
N TRP A 76 -12.94 -0.79 3.05
CA TRP A 76 -13.63 -1.89 2.39
C TRP A 76 -14.04 -1.57 0.95
N MET A 77 -14.43 -0.33 0.68
CA MET A 77 -14.73 0.12 -0.69
C MET A 77 -13.47 0.03 -1.58
N ALA A 78 -12.32 0.49 -1.08
CA ALA A 78 -11.05 0.39 -1.80
C ALA A 78 -10.60 -1.08 -1.97
N LEU A 79 -10.78 -1.92 -0.95
CA LEU A 79 -10.54 -3.36 -1.04
C LEU A 79 -11.50 -4.05 -2.01
N GLY A 80 -12.76 -3.59 -2.10
CA GLY A 80 -13.74 -4.04 -3.08
C GLY A 80 -13.33 -3.74 -4.52
N GLN A 81 -12.79 -2.55 -4.77
CA GLN A 81 -12.21 -2.19 -6.06
C GLN A 81 -11.04 -3.13 -6.42
N ALA A 82 -10.13 -3.35 -5.48
CA ALA A 82 -9.01 -4.28 -5.68
C ALA A 82 -9.48 -5.72 -5.94
N ALA A 83 -10.50 -6.18 -5.21
CA ALA A 83 -11.11 -7.49 -5.39
C ALA A 83 -11.72 -7.65 -6.80
N GLY A 84 -12.45 -6.64 -7.29
CA GLY A 84 -13.03 -6.65 -8.63
C GLY A 84 -11.98 -6.75 -9.73
N ILE A 85 -10.90 -5.96 -9.63
CA ILE A 85 -9.81 -6.02 -10.62
C ILE A 85 -9.05 -7.35 -10.52
N ALA A 86 -8.76 -7.85 -9.31
CA ALA A 86 -8.11 -9.14 -9.13
C ALA A 86 -8.95 -10.30 -9.73
N ALA A 87 -10.26 -10.29 -9.51
CA ALA A 87 -11.17 -11.29 -10.10
C ALA A 87 -11.18 -11.23 -11.64
N SER A 88 -11.21 -10.03 -12.22
CA SER A 88 -11.12 -9.86 -13.69
C SER A 88 -9.80 -10.42 -14.23
N LEU A 89 -8.66 -10.05 -13.61
CA LEU A 89 -7.35 -10.57 -14.01
C LEU A 89 -7.28 -12.10 -13.91
N ALA A 90 -7.82 -12.68 -12.83
CA ALA A 90 -7.84 -14.12 -12.63
C ALA A 90 -8.62 -14.84 -13.75
N ILE A 91 -9.77 -14.30 -14.14
CA ILE A 91 -10.60 -14.84 -15.24
C ILE A 91 -9.87 -14.71 -16.58
N ASP A 92 -9.34 -13.51 -16.89
CA ASP A 92 -8.69 -13.22 -18.16
C ASP A 92 -7.43 -14.08 -18.38
N HIS A 93 -6.66 -14.30 -17.32
CA HIS A 93 -5.43 -15.09 -17.36
C HIS A 93 -5.64 -16.58 -17.01
N LYS A 94 -6.85 -16.98 -16.61
CA LYS A 94 -7.20 -18.34 -16.19
C LYS A 94 -6.31 -18.88 -15.07
N VAL A 95 -6.08 -18.04 -14.06
CA VAL A 95 -5.32 -18.36 -12.85
C VAL A 95 -6.20 -18.17 -11.60
N PRO A 96 -5.90 -18.83 -10.48
CA PRO A 96 -6.55 -18.52 -9.20
C PRO A 96 -6.33 -17.05 -8.81
N VAL A 97 -7.26 -16.45 -8.07
CA VAL A 97 -7.12 -15.06 -7.57
C VAL A 97 -5.91 -14.87 -6.66
N GLN A 98 -5.40 -15.95 -6.09
CA GLN A 98 -4.18 -15.98 -5.28
C GLN A 98 -2.91 -15.76 -6.12
N ASP A 99 -2.95 -16.10 -7.41
CA ASP A 99 -1.81 -16.11 -8.33
C ASP A 99 -1.85 -14.95 -9.34
N VAL A 100 -2.71 -13.96 -9.11
CA VAL A 100 -2.76 -12.78 -9.98
C VAL A 100 -1.45 -12.00 -9.94
N ASP A 101 -1.03 -11.49 -11.09
CA ASP A 101 0.13 -10.62 -11.18
C ASP A 101 -0.12 -9.32 -10.41
N MET A 102 0.59 -9.17 -9.29
CA MET A 102 0.48 -8.00 -8.41
C MET A 102 0.89 -6.71 -9.09
N SER A 103 1.87 -6.74 -9.99
CA SER A 103 2.28 -5.53 -10.72
C SER A 103 1.16 -5.07 -11.65
N ARG A 104 0.54 -6.01 -12.35
CA ARG A 104 -0.59 -5.71 -13.24
C ARG A 104 -1.81 -5.23 -12.46
N LEU A 105 -2.11 -5.84 -11.32
CA LEU A 105 -3.18 -5.41 -10.42
C LEU A 105 -2.96 -3.97 -9.93
N GLN A 106 -1.75 -3.67 -9.45
CA GLN A 106 -1.38 -2.33 -8.98
C GLN A 106 -1.43 -1.29 -10.11
N ASP A 107 -0.98 -1.65 -11.30
CA ASP A 107 -1.07 -0.78 -12.48
C ASP A 107 -2.51 -0.38 -12.78
N LEU A 108 -3.43 -1.35 -12.84
CA LEU A 108 -4.84 -1.09 -13.10
C LEU A 108 -5.51 -0.27 -11.98
N LEU A 109 -5.13 -0.51 -10.72
CA LEU A 109 -5.59 0.29 -9.59
C LEU A 109 -5.15 1.75 -9.71
N VAL A 110 -3.87 1.98 -10.02
CA VAL A 110 -3.32 3.33 -10.18
C VAL A 110 -3.90 4.03 -11.41
N ASP A 111 -4.17 3.33 -12.50
CA ASP A 111 -4.86 3.87 -13.68
C ASP A 111 -6.28 4.37 -13.33
N GLN A 112 -6.93 3.71 -12.38
CA GLN A 112 -8.22 4.12 -11.80
C GLN A 112 -8.08 5.12 -10.64
N LYS A 113 -6.89 5.71 -10.43
CA LYS A 113 -6.60 6.70 -9.40
C LYS A 113 -6.66 6.17 -7.95
N ALA A 114 -6.55 4.86 -7.75
CA ALA A 114 -6.42 4.29 -6.42
C ALA A 114 -5.09 4.68 -5.76
N THR A 115 -5.14 5.01 -4.47
CA THR A 115 -3.96 5.34 -3.67
C THR A 115 -3.46 4.08 -2.96
N LEU A 116 -2.33 3.55 -3.41
CA LEU A 116 -1.70 2.35 -2.84
C LEU A 116 -0.73 2.69 -1.70
N ILE A 117 -0.09 3.85 -1.80
CA ILE A 117 0.73 4.49 -0.77
C ILE A 117 0.38 5.98 -0.74
N TYR A 118 0.23 6.54 0.46
CA TYR A 118 -0.22 7.91 0.62
C TYR A 118 0.94 8.90 0.69
N PHE A 119 0.80 10.01 -0.02
CA PHE A 119 1.65 11.20 0.09
C PHE A 119 0.79 12.44 0.32
N ARG A 120 1.22 13.33 1.22
CA ARG A 120 0.50 14.58 1.53
C ARG A 120 0.54 15.60 0.41
N ASP A 121 1.63 15.61 -0.34
CA ASP A 121 1.98 16.56 -1.38
C ASP A 121 1.70 16.05 -2.80
N LEU A 122 0.98 14.92 -2.93
CA LEU A 122 0.68 14.32 -4.22
C LEU A 122 -0.80 13.91 -4.29
N ARG A 123 -1.47 14.31 -5.35
CA ARG A 123 -2.87 13.95 -5.61
C ARG A 123 -2.97 12.94 -6.76
N PRO A 124 -4.08 12.17 -6.86
CA PRO A 124 -4.28 11.20 -7.94
C PRO A 124 -4.31 11.82 -9.35
N GLU A 125 -4.57 13.13 -9.46
CA GLU A 125 -4.58 13.87 -10.73
C GLU A 125 -3.19 14.33 -11.18
N ASP A 126 -2.18 14.24 -10.31
CA ASP A 126 -0.81 14.62 -10.65
C ASP A 126 -0.26 13.70 -11.74
N PRO A 127 0.38 14.25 -12.80
CA PRO A 127 0.96 13.45 -13.88
C PRO A 127 2.05 12.47 -13.39
N ASN A 128 2.64 12.73 -12.22
CA ASN A 128 3.67 11.88 -11.64
C ASN A 128 3.10 10.88 -10.61
N PHE A 129 1.77 10.86 -10.42
CA PHE A 129 1.14 9.99 -9.42
C PHE A 129 1.52 8.52 -9.60
N ARG A 130 1.43 8.00 -10.84
CA ARG A 130 1.81 6.61 -11.15
C ARG A 130 3.26 6.30 -10.76
N LEU A 131 4.19 7.17 -11.16
CA LEU A 131 5.60 7.02 -10.82
C LEU A 131 5.81 6.98 -9.31
N ALA A 132 5.19 7.91 -8.58
CA ALA A 132 5.33 7.98 -7.13
C ALA A 132 4.72 6.78 -6.41
N GLN A 133 3.56 6.28 -6.84
CA GLN A 133 2.97 5.05 -6.30
C GLN A 133 3.90 3.85 -6.49
N TYR A 134 4.42 3.66 -7.70
CA TYR A 134 5.34 2.58 -8.04
C TYR A 134 6.64 2.64 -7.23
N MET A 135 7.28 3.81 -7.20
CA MET A 135 8.56 4.01 -6.51
C MET A 135 8.40 4.01 -4.99
N GLY A 136 7.30 4.56 -4.49
CA GLY A 136 6.99 4.58 -3.06
C GLY A 136 6.82 3.16 -2.49
N LEU A 137 6.08 2.28 -3.18
CA LEU A 137 5.91 0.88 -2.77
C LEU A 137 7.23 0.09 -2.75
N ARG A 138 8.23 0.54 -3.50
CA ARG A 138 9.57 -0.06 -3.55
C ARG A 138 10.57 0.57 -2.60
N GLY A 139 10.10 1.48 -1.72
CA GLY A 139 10.91 2.06 -0.65
C GLY A 139 11.72 3.30 -1.02
N TYR A 140 11.61 3.81 -2.25
CA TYR A 140 12.31 5.04 -2.64
C TYR A 140 11.76 6.30 -1.97
N LEU A 141 10.50 6.27 -1.55
CA LEU A 141 9.80 7.40 -0.93
C LEU A 141 9.21 6.93 0.42
N PRO A 142 10.04 6.79 1.46
CA PRO A 142 9.60 6.25 2.75
C PRO A 142 8.81 7.27 3.58
N GLU A 143 8.88 8.56 3.24
CA GLU A 143 8.24 9.64 3.98
C GLU A 143 6.83 9.97 3.46
N TRP A 144 6.10 10.77 4.23
CA TRP A 144 4.75 11.19 3.89
C TRP A 144 4.67 12.28 2.82
N ASN A 145 5.80 12.87 2.47
CA ASN A 145 5.93 13.81 1.37
C ASN A 145 6.83 13.19 0.30
N ALA A 146 6.30 13.06 -0.91
CA ALA A 146 7.07 12.57 -2.05
C ALA A 146 8.18 13.55 -2.43
N ASN A 147 7.94 14.86 -2.23
CA ASN A 147 8.87 15.94 -2.52
C ASN A 147 9.56 15.80 -3.89
N LEU A 148 8.76 15.47 -4.91
CA LEU A 148 9.26 15.09 -6.24
C LEU A 148 10.08 16.21 -6.91
N HIS A 149 9.69 17.47 -6.68
CA HIS A 149 10.33 18.63 -7.30
C HIS A 149 11.50 19.18 -6.47
N GLY A 150 11.71 18.68 -5.26
CA GLY A 150 12.86 19.02 -4.44
C GLY A 150 14.17 18.49 -5.03
N ALA A 151 15.27 19.23 -4.84
CA ALA A 151 16.59 18.75 -5.21
C ALA A 151 16.95 17.50 -4.38
N ILE A 152 17.59 16.51 -5.03
CA ILE A 152 18.09 15.34 -4.33
C ILE A 152 19.33 15.69 -3.54
N ASP A 153 19.43 15.23 -2.29
CA ASP A 153 20.64 15.31 -1.48
C ASP A 153 21.55 14.09 -1.70
N GLU A 154 22.79 14.17 -1.21
CA GLU A 154 23.78 13.11 -1.38
C GLU A 154 23.37 11.81 -0.70
N GLY A 155 22.79 11.87 0.52
CA GLY A 155 22.36 10.71 1.29
C GLY A 155 21.24 9.95 0.56
N THR A 156 20.19 10.66 0.14
CA THR A 156 19.08 10.10 -0.64
C THR A 156 19.59 9.49 -1.96
N LEU A 157 20.52 10.14 -2.66
CA LEU A 157 21.08 9.59 -3.89
C LEU A 157 21.85 8.29 -3.66
N GLN A 158 22.59 8.18 -2.56
CA GLN A 158 23.31 6.97 -2.16
C GLN A 158 22.33 5.82 -1.84
N GLU A 159 21.29 6.10 -1.04
CA GLU A 159 20.24 5.14 -0.70
C GLU A 159 19.54 4.62 -1.96
N TRP A 160 19.14 5.51 -2.86
CA TRP A 160 18.47 5.11 -4.11
C TRP A 160 19.40 4.33 -5.05
N SER A 161 20.70 4.68 -5.06
CA SER A 161 21.70 3.92 -5.83
C SER A 161 21.84 2.50 -5.30
N ALA A 162 21.82 2.32 -3.98
CA ALA A 162 21.85 0.98 -3.36
C ALA A 162 20.59 0.18 -3.68
N LEU A 163 19.41 0.81 -3.61
CA LEU A 163 18.14 0.15 -3.92
C LEU A 163 18.03 -0.30 -5.39
N CYS A 164 18.49 0.51 -6.34
CA CYS A 164 18.39 0.17 -7.77
C CYS A 164 19.59 -0.60 -8.32
N GLY A 165 20.67 -0.74 -7.56
CA GLY A 165 21.87 -1.47 -7.97
C GLY A 165 22.75 -0.75 -9.01
N PHE A 166 22.52 0.54 -9.25
CA PHE A 166 23.35 1.37 -10.11
C PHE A 166 23.38 2.82 -9.63
N LYS A 167 24.35 3.61 -10.08
CA LYS A 167 24.45 5.04 -9.74
C LYS A 167 23.70 5.88 -10.80
N PRO A 168 22.55 6.49 -10.47
CA PRO A 168 21.87 7.41 -11.37
C PRO A 168 22.74 8.63 -11.67
N LYS A 169 22.68 9.15 -12.89
CA LYS A 169 23.42 10.37 -13.27
C LYS A 169 22.71 11.59 -12.70
N ALA A 170 23.14 12.05 -11.53
CA ALA A 170 22.54 13.19 -10.83
C ALA A 170 23.60 14.02 -10.14
N THR A 171 23.33 15.31 -9.97
CA THR A 171 24.15 16.24 -9.17
C THR A 171 23.36 16.64 -7.93
N PRO A 172 23.78 16.24 -6.73
CA PRO A 172 23.13 16.65 -5.50
C PRO A 172 22.96 18.16 -5.39
N GLY A 173 21.84 18.61 -4.87
CA GLY A 173 21.48 20.03 -4.79
C GLY A 173 21.05 20.71 -6.10
N LYS A 174 21.14 20.01 -7.25
CA LYS A 174 20.76 20.56 -8.56
C LYS A 174 19.73 19.72 -9.32
N THR A 175 19.88 18.38 -9.28
CA THR A 175 18.94 17.44 -9.95
C THR A 175 17.75 17.21 -9.05
N SER A 176 16.54 17.26 -9.59
CA SER A 176 15.31 16.98 -8.81
C SER A 176 15.15 15.48 -8.49
N ARG A 177 14.44 15.18 -7.42
CA ARG A 177 14.06 13.81 -7.06
C ARG A 177 13.28 13.14 -8.17
N LEU A 178 12.38 13.89 -8.85
CA LEU A 178 11.59 13.40 -9.97
C LEU A 178 12.47 12.94 -11.16
N GLU A 179 13.48 13.72 -11.51
CA GLU A 179 14.40 13.35 -12.60
C GLU A 179 15.13 12.05 -12.31
N VAL A 180 15.62 11.90 -11.05
CA VAL A 180 16.33 10.69 -10.63
C VAL A 180 15.38 9.49 -10.62
N LEU A 181 14.20 9.62 -10.02
CA LEU A 181 13.19 8.55 -10.00
C LEU A 181 12.76 8.14 -11.40
N THR A 182 12.62 9.10 -12.32
CA THR A 182 12.28 8.81 -13.72
C THR A 182 13.36 8.00 -14.41
N MET A 183 14.65 8.31 -14.17
CA MET A 183 15.77 7.51 -14.69
C MET A 183 15.77 6.09 -14.14
N ILE A 184 15.56 5.95 -12.84
CA ILE A 184 15.50 4.64 -12.17
C ILE A 184 14.31 3.83 -12.71
N TYR A 185 13.12 4.43 -12.75
CA TYR A 185 11.90 3.78 -13.24
C TYR A 185 12.04 3.25 -14.66
N LYS A 186 12.54 4.08 -15.59
CA LYS A 186 12.78 3.67 -16.97
C LYS A 186 13.70 2.45 -17.08
N ARG A 187 14.69 2.34 -16.20
CA ARG A 187 15.65 1.22 -16.23
C ARG A 187 15.11 -0.04 -15.54
N LEU A 188 14.22 0.11 -14.55
CA LEU A 188 13.60 -1.04 -13.86
C LEU A 188 12.44 -1.65 -14.68
N CYS A 189 11.84 -0.88 -15.58
CA CYS A 189 10.69 -1.31 -16.40
C CYS A 189 11.07 -1.67 -17.85
N GLN A 190 12.37 -1.74 -18.17
CA GLN A 190 12.92 -2.30 -19.41
C GLN A 190 13.24 -3.79 -19.22
#